data_678d613d7cb4329e0dc189aa2d73b36d
#
_entry.id   678d613d7cb4329e0dc189aa2d73b36d
#
_cell.length_a   1.000
_cell.length_b   1.000
_cell.length_c   1.000
_cell.angle_alpha   90.00
_cell.angle_beta   90.00
_cell.angle_gamma   90.00
#
_symmetry.space_group_name_H-M   'P 1'
#
loop_
_entity.id
_entity.type
_entity.pdbx_description
1 polymer ?
#
loop_
_entity_poly.entity_id
_entity_poly.type
_entity_poly.pdbx_seq_one_letter_code
_entity_poly.pdbx_strand_id
1 'polypeptide(L)'
;IGLFSVFDTDIIRNTEVFTGGFNAEYGGRISSIMDIKTIDGNKKRISGKLSANTFGAKIFTEGPLNKNENASFVFSAKTSYLDKSSEFLYKYPILYFDEKGLPYSFTDIYGKISFNNKTGSKWNVFGFNFQDNVNYENISNLQWKSNGVGSEFILIPGSSPILIEGNVAYAKYNISLDEEKSPLRESGISGFNMGFDFSYFLPKSKIKYGFDIHGFSTEFLTYNSVNSKIEQNENTSEFS
;
A
#
# COMPACT_ATOMS: atom_id res chain seq x y z
N ILE A 1 -3.69 6.88 5.89
CA ILE A 1 -2.86 5.90 6.61
C ILE A 1 -3.68 5.46 7.81
N GLY A 2 -3.96 4.16 7.92
CA GLY A 2 -4.74 3.58 9.01
C GLY A 2 -3.98 3.54 10.34
N LEU A 3 -4.58 2.94 11.36
CA LEU A 3 -3.98 2.80 12.70
C LEU A 3 -2.81 1.82 12.73
N PHE A 4 -2.80 0.83 11.83
CA PHE A 4 -1.80 -0.22 11.77
C PHE A 4 -0.91 -0.08 10.54
N SER A 5 0.26 -0.74 10.58
CA SER A 5 1.22 -0.69 9.48
C SER A 5 0.64 -1.32 8.21
N VAL A 6 0.64 -0.56 7.13
CA VAL A 6 0.14 -0.96 5.81
C VAL A 6 0.97 -2.09 5.20
N PHE A 7 2.30 -2.06 5.34
CA PHE A 7 3.18 -3.07 4.78
C PHE A 7 3.69 -4.03 5.85
N ASP A 8 3.59 -5.32 5.57
CA ASP A 8 4.20 -6.35 6.41
C ASP A 8 5.73 -6.35 6.24
N THR A 9 6.45 -6.52 7.35
CA THR A 9 7.91 -6.54 7.33
C THR A 9 8.49 -7.68 6.50
N ASP A 10 7.77 -8.79 6.34
CA ASP A 10 8.25 -9.93 5.54
C ASP A 10 8.24 -9.64 4.04
N ILE A 11 7.44 -8.69 3.55
CA ILE A 11 7.44 -8.29 2.14
C ILE A 11 8.40 -7.16 1.81
N ILE A 12 8.94 -6.48 2.81
CA ILE A 12 9.83 -5.33 2.60
C ILE A 12 11.26 -5.81 2.35
N ARG A 13 11.86 -5.33 1.27
CA ARG A 13 13.29 -5.52 0.98
C ARG A 13 14.13 -4.39 1.55
N ASN A 14 13.71 -3.16 1.31
CA ASN A 14 14.41 -1.94 1.69
C ASN A 14 13.41 -0.81 1.90
N THR A 15 13.73 0.09 2.80
CA THR A 15 13.00 1.33 3.01
C THR A 15 14.01 2.46 3.09
N GLU A 16 13.86 3.45 2.22
CA GLU A 16 14.67 4.67 2.21
C GLU A 16 13.78 5.86 2.58
N VAL A 17 14.26 6.68 3.49
CA VAL A 17 13.53 7.87 3.95
C VAL A 17 14.39 9.10 3.69
N PHE A 18 13.87 10.00 2.88
CA PHE A 18 14.49 11.28 2.57
C PHE A 18 13.75 12.38 3.31
N THR A 19 14.41 13.05 4.25
CA THR A 19 13.81 14.11 5.08
C THR A 19 14.14 15.52 4.60
N GLY A 20 14.86 15.65 3.51
CA GLY A 20 15.25 16.91 2.86
C GLY A 20 16.33 16.67 1.82
N GLY A 21 16.56 17.65 0.93
CA GLY A 21 17.59 17.56 -0.10
C GLY A 21 17.29 16.49 -1.17
N PHE A 22 16.08 16.47 -1.69
CA PHE A 22 15.66 15.49 -2.70
C PHE A 22 16.40 15.65 -4.02
N ASN A 23 16.70 14.54 -4.66
CA ASN A 23 17.18 14.53 -6.04
C ASN A 23 16.11 15.10 -6.98
N ALA A 24 16.52 15.54 -8.17
CA ALA A 24 15.62 16.10 -9.18
C ALA A 24 14.49 15.15 -9.62
N GLU A 25 14.67 13.83 -9.43
CA GLU A 25 13.65 12.80 -9.68
C GLU A 25 12.43 12.89 -8.77
N TYR A 26 12.53 13.58 -7.64
CA TYR A 26 11.44 13.76 -6.67
C TYR A 26 10.89 15.20 -6.70
N GLY A 27 10.46 15.66 -7.89
CA GLY A 27 9.87 16.98 -8.05
C GLY A 27 8.60 17.21 -7.24
N GLY A 28 8.32 18.47 -6.90
CA GLY A 28 7.05 18.86 -6.26
C GLY A 28 6.85 18.41 -4.81
N ARG A 29 7.87 17.89 -4.13
CA ARG A 29 7.81 17.44 -2.74
C ARG A 29 8.51 18.41 -1.81
N ILE A 30 7.88 18.72 -0.67
CA ILE A 30 8.38 19.73 0.29
C ILE A 30 8.63 19.18 1.71
N SER A 31 8.17 17.94 2.01
CA SER A 31 8.29 17.38 3.37
C SER A 31 9.27 16.21 3.41
N SER A 32 8.82 15.01 3.20
CA SER A 32 9.61 13.80 3.21
C SER A 32 9.13 12.81 2.16
N ILE A 33 10.02 11.93 1.73
CA ILE A 33 9.74 10.84 0.82
C ILE A 33 10.13 9.54 1.49
N MET A 34 9.27 8.55 1.43
CA MET A 34 9.54 7.19 1.86
C MET A 34 9.44 6.28 0.65
N ASP A 35 10.57 5.72 0.21
CA ASP A 35 10.64 4.72 -0.86
C ASP A 35 10.68 3.33 -0.24
N ILE A 36 9.65 2.52 -0.49
CA ILE A 36 9.51 1.16 0.03
C ILE A 36 9.63 0.17 -1.12
N LYS A 37 10.70 -0.61 -1.11
CA LYS A 37 10.92 -1.67 -2.10
C LYS A 37 10.53 -3.03 -1.52
N THR A 38 9.65 -3.74 -2.20
CA THR A 38 9.21 -5.07 -1.82
C THR A 38 10.09 -6.16 -2.43
N ILE A 39 10.13 -7.33 -1.80
CA ILE A 39 10.84 -8.51 -2.32
C ILE A 39 10.20 -9.02 -3.61
N ASP A 40 10.95 -9.81 -4.38
CA ASP A 40 10.50 -10.37 -5.66
C ASP A 40 10.07 -11.84 -5.59
N GLY A 41 10.20 -12.43 -4.41
CA GLY A 41 9.95 -13.86 -4.20
C GLY A 41 11.11 -14.77 -4.57
N ASN A 42 11.08 -15.95 -3.97
CA ASN A 42 12.09 -16.97 -4.18
C ASN A 42 11.91 -17.65 -5.54
N LYS A 43 12.96 -17.73 -6.35
CA LYS A 43 12.91 -18.33 -7.69
C LYS A 43 13.15 -19.84 -7.71
N LYS A 44 13.68 -20.41 -6.62
CA LYS A 44 14.14 -21.80 -6.57
C LYS A 44 13.22 -22.73 -5.80
N ARG A 45 12.59 -22.24 -4.74
CA ARG A 45 11.75 -23.04 -3.86
C ARG A 45 10.58 -22.24 -3.32
N ILE A 46 9.50 -22.93 -3.05
CA ILE A 46 8.38 -22.36 -2.27
C ILE A 46 8.84 -22.28 -0.81
N SER A 47 8.61 -21.15 -0.21
CA SER A 47 8.81 -20.90 1.22
C SER A 47 7.66 -20.08 1.77
N GLY A 48 7.45 -20.16 3.08
CA GLY A 48 6.38 -19.42 3.71
C GLY A 48 6.50 -19.39 5.23
N LYS A 49 5.73 -18.51 5.83
CA LYS A 49 5.60 -18.37 7.28
C LYS A 49 4.13 -18.32 7.62
N LEU A 50 3.74 -19.03 8.65
CA LEU A 50 2.45 -18.91 9.30
C LEU A 50 2.68 -18.43 10.73
N SER A 51 2.07 -17.35 11.11
CA SER A 51 2.18 -16.79 12.46
C SER A 51 0.79 -16.50 12.99
N ALA A 52 0.55 -16.86 14.23
CA ALA A 52 -0.67 -16.52 14.95
C ALA A 52 -0.31 -16.16 16.40
N ASN A 53 -0.98 -15.18 16.92
CA ASN A 53 -0.88 -14.75 18.33
C ASN A 53 -2.26 -14.34 18.83
N THR A 54 -2.35 -13.82 20.04
CA THR A 54 -3.62 -13.40 20.64
C THR A 54 -4.30 -12.23 19.93
N PHE A 55 -3.58 -11.50 19.05
CA PHE A 55 -4.09 -10.31 18.39
C PHE A 55 -4.48 -10.53 16.94
N GLY A 56 -3.86 -11.51 16.27
CA GLY A 56 -4.09 -11.73 14.86
C GLY A 56 -3.32 -12.91 14.30
N ALA A 57 -3.53 -13.15 13.03
CA ALA A 57 -2.85 -14.17 12.26
C ALA A 57 -2.28 -13.59 10.96
N LYS A 58 -1.19 -14.20 10.49
CA LYS A 58 -0.50 -13.85 9.28
C LYS A 58 -0.07 -15.08 8.52
N ILE A 59 -0.25 -15.05 7.22
CA ILE A 59 0.37 -15.98 6.26
C ILE A 59 1.22 -15.19 5.29
N PHE A 60 2.43 -15.67 5.06
CA PHE A 60 3.34 -15.20 4.03
C PHE A 60 3.79 -16.39 3.21
N THR A 61 3.81 -16.27 1.90
CA THR A 61 4.34 -17.31 1.01
C THR A 61 4.97 -16.68 -0.22
N GLU A 62 6.05 -17.27 -0.67
CA GLU A 62 6.78 -16.91 -1.88
C GLU A 62 7.28 -18.16 -2.60
N GLY A 63 7.50 -18.05 -3.90
CA GLY A 63 8.03 -19.19 -4.63
C GLY A 63 8.14 -18.97 -6.14
N PRO A 64 8.71 -19.94 -6.87
CA PRO A 64 8.77 -19.93 -8.32
C PRO A 64 7.38 -20.19 -8.93
N LEU A 65 7.08 -19.49 -10.01
CA LEU A 65 5.90 -19.75 -10.85
C LEU A 65 6.20 -20.77 -11.97
N ASN A 66 7.47 -20.96 -12.29
CA ASN A 66 7.88 -21.89 -13.33
C ASN A 66 9.23 -22.57 -13.02
N LYS A 67 9.53 -23.66 -13.74
CA LYS A 67 10.76 -24.43 -13.60
C LYS A 67 12.02 -23.71 -14.12
N ASN A 68 11.84 -22.66 -14.93
CA ASN A 68 12.96 -21.92 -15.53
C ASN A 68 13.53 -20.83 -14.60
N GLU A 69 13.03 -20.71 -13.38
CA GLU A 69 13.47 -19.76 -12.36
C GLU A 69 13.40 -18.28 -12.83
N ASN A 70 12.62 -17.98 -13.86
CA ASN A 70 12.49 -16.64 -14.41
C ASN A 70 11.20 -15.93 -13.98
N ALA A 71 10.32 -16.59 -13.25
CA ALA A 71 9.13 -16.01 -12.67
C ALA A 71 8.93 -16.48 -11.22
N SER A 72 8.54 -15.55 -10.35
CA SER A 72 8.29 -15.82 -8.93
C SER A 72 7.08 -15.01 -8.44
N PHE A 73 6.52 -15.44 -7.32
CA PHE A 73 5.44 -14.74 -6.65
C PHE A 73 5.75 -14.46 -5.19
N VAL A 74 5.08 -13.46 -4.66
CA VAL A 74 4.97 -13.14 -3.23
C VAL A 74 3.50 -12.97 -2.91
N PHE A 75 3.07 -13.56 -1.82
CA PHE A 75 1.74 -13.34 -1.26
C PHE A 75 1.85 -13.17 0.25
N SER A 76 1.15 -12.17 0.78
CA SER A 76 1.04 -11.93 2.21
C SER A 76 -0.41 -11.57 2.54
N ALA A 77 -0.93 -12.20 3.58
CA ALA A 77 -2.21 -11.81 4.16
C ALA A 77 -2.07 -11.80 5.68
N LYS A 78 -2.55 -10.73 6.30
CA LYS A 78 -2.62 -10.63 7.77
C LYS A 78 -3.98 -10.08 8.17
N THR A 79 -4.50 -10.58 9.28
CA THR A 79 -5.77 -10.13 9.84
C THR A 79 -5.68 -10.10 11.34
N SER A 80 -6.36 -9.16 11.96
CA SER A 80 -6.58 -9.17 13.40
C SER A 80 -7.92 -9.81 13.73
N TYR A 81 -8.01 -10.36 14.92
CA TYR A 81 -9.23 -10.80 15.54
C TYR A 81 -9.33 -10.27 16.99
N LEU A 82 -8.74 -9.10 17.19
CA LEU A 82 -8.63 -8.45 18.50
C LEU A 82 -10.00 -8.09 19.07
N ASP A 83 -10.94 -7.74 18.20
CA ASP A 83 -12.35 -7.53 18.52
C ASP A 83 -13.00 -8.75 19.23
N LYS A 84 -12.60 -9.96 18.87
CA LYS A 84 -13.10 -11.22 19.44
C LYS A 84 -12.23 -11.78 20.56
N SER A 85 -10.90 -11.78 20.34
CA SER A 85 -9.97 -12.37 21.31
C SER A 85 -9.88 -11.57 22.61
N SER A 86 -10.07 -10.27 22.56
CA SER A 86 -10.02 -9.41 23.73
C SER A 86 -11.18 -9.65 24.69
N GLU A 87 -12.36 -10.03 24.25
CA GLU A 87 -13.48 -10.43 25.10
C GLU A 87 -13.09 -11.58 26.03
N PHE A 88 -12.33 -12.53 25.51
CA PHE A 88 -11.91 -13.71 26.26
C PHE A 88 -10.66 -13.46 27.12
N LEU A 89 -9.67 -12.75 26.59
CA LEU A 89 -8.36 -12.58 27.22
C LEU A 89 -8.33 -11.47 28.27
N TYR A 90 -9.15 -10.43 28.11
CA TYR A 90 -9.13 -9.24 28.96
C TYR A 90 -10.41 -9.07 29.79
N LYS A 91 -11.05 -10.16 30.15
CA LYS A 91 -12.28 -10.18 30.95
C LYS A 91 -12.18 -9.52 32.34
N TYR A 92 -10.99 -9.24 32.80
CA TYR A 92 -10.61 -8.55 34.04
C TYR A 92 -9.35 -7.71 33.76
N PRO A 93 -9.19 -6.59 34.04
CA PRO A 93 -9.57 -5.51 34.94
C PRO A 93 -9.42 -4.11 34.36
N ILE A 94 -9.66 -3.85 33.14
CA ILE A 94 -9.50 -2.50 32.60
C ILE A 94 -10.85 -1.81 32.60
N LEU A 95 -10.98 -0.95 33.50
CA LEU A 95 -12.07 -0.22 34.10
C LEU A 95 -13.03 0.56 33.17
N TYR A 96 -12.92 0.48 31.83
CA TYR A 96 -13.74 1.29 30.93
C TYR A 96 -13.98 0.70 29.53
N PHE A 97 -13.69 -0.56 29.30
CA PHE A 97 -14.08 -1.20 28.04
C PHE A 97 -15.35 -2.01 28.27
N ASP A 98 -16.36 -1.76 27.44
CA ASP A 98 -17.57 -2.56 27.39
C ASP A 98 -17.25 -4.05 27.30
N GLU A 99 -18.18 -4.90 27.75
CA GLU A 99 -18.05 -6.37 27.78
C GLU A 99 -17.76 -7.03 26.43
N LYS A 100 -17.56 -6.26 25.36
CA LYS A 100 -17.53 -6.66 23.94
C LYS A 100 -16.17 -6.60 23.24
N GLY A 101 -15.08 -6.47 24.01
CA GLY A 101 -13.73 -6.52 23.44
C GLY A 101 -13.20 -5.17 22.93
N LEU A 102 -11.99 -5.19 22.36
CA LEU A 102 -11.36 -4.01 21.80
C LEU A 102 -11.93 -3.68 20.41
N PRO A 103 -12.20 -2.41 20.12
CA PRO A 103 -12.94 -1.99 18.92
C PRO A 103 -12.12 -2.05 17.61
N TYR A 104 -10.93 -2.64 17.63
CA TYR A 104 -9.98 -2.57 16.52
C TYR A 104 -9.93 -3.87 15.72
N SER A 105 -10.04 -3.75 14.41
CA SER A 105 -9.77 -4.87 13.49
C SER A 105 -9.07 -4.37 12.23
N PHE A 106 -8.26 -5.22 11.62
CA PHE A 106 -7.64 -4.94 10.33
C PHE A 106 -7.51 -6.21 9.48
N THR A 107 -7.46 -6.00 8.17
CA THR A 107 -7.15 -7.05 7.19
C THR A 107 -6.33 -6.46 6.06
N ASP A 108 -5.15 -7.04 5.84
CA ASP A 108 -4.22 -6.63 4.78
C ASP A 108 -3.90 -7.81 3.88
N ILE A 109 -3.96 -7.56 2.59
CA ILE A 109 -3.60 -8.52 1.55
C ILE A 109 -2.65 -7.84 0.58
N TYR A 110 -1.57 -8.51 0.25
CA TYR A 110 -0.59 -8.09 -0.75
C TYR A 110 -0.22 -9.26 -1.66
N GLY A 111 -0.11 -9.00 -2.95
CA GLY A 111 0.37 -9.96 -3.93
C GLY A 111 1.29 -9.30 -4.95
N LYS A 112 2.35 -10.03 -5.36
CA LYS A 112 3.28 -9.59 -6.39
C LYS A 112 3.72 -10.77 -7.25
N ILE A 113 3.83 -10.54 -8.54
CA ILE A 113 4.44 -11.45 -9.51
C ILE A 113 5.63 -10.73 -10.15
N SER A 114 6.76 -11.42 -10.20
CA SER A 114 8.01 -10.89 -10.74
C SER A 114 8.52 -11.79 -11.87
N PHE A 115 8.79 -11.18 -13.01
CA PHE A 115 9.42 -11.82 -14.16
C PHE A 115 10.83 -11.26 -14.33
N ASN A 116 11.80 -12.12 -14.56
CA ASN A 116 13.20 -11.73 -14.72
C ASN A 116 13.78 -12.49 -15.91
N ASN A 117 14.63 -11.82 -16.68
CA ASN A 117 15.38 -12.50 -17.72
C ASN A 117 16.87 -12.63 -17.35
N LYS A 118 17.63 -13.32 -18.20
CA LYS A 118 19.06 -13.56 -18.00
C LYS A 118 19.93 -12.30 -18.15
N THR A 119 19.42 -11.27 -18.82
CA THR A 119 20.13 -9.99 -19.00
C THR A 119 19.97 -9.04 -17.82
N GLY A 120 19.15 -9.42 -16.84
CA GLY A 120 18.84 -8.59 -15.67
C GLY A 120 17.60 -7.70 -15.83
N SER A 121 16.96 -7.72 -17.01
CA SER A 121 15.68 -7.04 -17.18
C SER A 121 14.60 -7.70 -16.33
N LYS A 122 13.69 -6.91 -15.80
CA LYS A 122 12.71 -7.31 -14.81
C LYS A 122 11.37 -6.65 -15.10
N TRP A 123 10.30 -7.37 -14.83
CA TRP A 123 8.93 -6.86 -14.85
C TRP A 123 8.17 -7.37 -13.65
N ASN A 124 7.56 -6.46 -12.90
CA ASN A 124 6.75 -6.77 -11.72
C ASN A 124 5.32 -6.29 -11.92
N VAL A 125 4.38 -7.07 -11.42
CA VAL A 125 2.97 -6.68 -11.27
C VAL A 125 2.59 -6.94 -9.82
N PHE A 126 1.96 -5.98 -9.16
CA PHE A 126 1.55 -6.11 -7.76
C PHE A 126 0.17 -5.53 -7.51
N GLY A 127 -0.45 -5.98 -6.45
CA GLY A 127 -1.70 -5.43 -5.95
C GLY A 127 -1.79 -5.57 -4.45
N PHE A 128 -2.59 -4.70 -3.85
CA PHE A 128 -2.83 -4.71 -2.41
C PHE A 128 -4.27 -4.29 -2.07
N ASN A 129 -4.73 -4.77 -0.92
CA ASN A 129 -5.95 -4.31 -0.27
C ASN A 129 -5.67 -4.26 1.23
N PHE A 130 -5.81 -3.08 1.84
CA PHE A 130 -5.61 -2.83 3.25
C PHE A 130 -6.86 -2.19 3.82
N GLN A 131 -7.31 -2.71 4.95
CA GLN A 131 -8.51 -2.25 5.61
C GLN A 131 -8.32 -2.26 7.11
N ASP A 132 -8.51 -1.11 7.74
CA ASP A 132 -8.58 -0.93 9.18
C ASP A 132 -9.99 -0.52 9.58
N ASN A 133 -10.46 -0.99 10.71
CA ASN A 133 -11.76 -0.68 11.25
C ASN A 133 -11.66 -0.41 12.76
N VAL A 134 -12.33 0.63 13.22
CA VAL A 134 -12.53 0.96 14.63
C VAL A 134 -14.01 1.09 14.87
N ASN A 135 -14.58 0.14 15.56
CA ASN A 135 -16.03 0.09 15.83
C ASN A 135 -16.32 0.25 17.33
N TYR A 136 -16.73 1.45 17.73
CA TYR A 136 -17.31 1.71 19.03
C TYR A 136 -18.82 1.50 18.91
N GLU A 137 -19.30 0.35 19.36
CA GLU A 137 -20.69 -0.04 19.26
C GLU A 137 -21.63 1.05 19.77
N ASN A 138 -22.69 1.37 19.02
CA ASN A 138 -23.68 2.43 19.30
C ASN A 138 -23.10 3.84 19.42
N ILE A 139 -21.87 4.08 19.01
CA ILE A 139 -21.24 5.40 19.04
C ILE A 139 -20.74 5.79 17.65
N SER A 140 -19.75 5.03 17.12
CA SER A 140 -19.14 5.36 15.84
C SER A 140 -18.41 4.17 15.22
N ASN A 141 -18.44 4.10 13.91
CA ASN A 141 -17.64 3.17 13.13
C ASN A 141 -16.74 3.98 12.18
N LEU A 142 -15.43 3.89 12.39
CA LEU A 142 -14.42 4.55 11.58
C LEU A 142 -13.64 3.50 10.79
N GLN A 143 -13.66 3.62 9.48
CA GLN A 143 -13.04 2.68 8.57
C GLN A 143 -12.06 3.38 7.64
N TRP A 144 -10.90 2.77 7.45
CA TRP A 144 -9.91 3.12 6.42
C TRP A 144 -9.76 1.96 5.46
N LYS A 145 -9.81 2.26 4.19
CA LYS A 145 -9.62 1.29 3.12
C LYS A 145 -8.67 1.83 2.08
N SER A 146 -7.61 1.07 1.79
CA SER A 146 -6.65 1.37 0.75
C SER A 146 -6.49 0.17 -0.17
N ASN A 147 -6.63 0.38 -1.46
CA ASN A 147 -6.40 -0.65 -2.46
C ASN A 147 -5.66 -0.07 -3.65
N GLY A 148 -4.89 -0.89 -4.33
CA GLY A 148 -4.16 -0.47 -5.49
C GLY A 148 -3.58 -1.63 -6.28
N VAL A 149 -3.22 -1.30 -7.51
CA VAL A 149 -2.55 -2.19 -8.45
C VAL A 149 -1.48 -1.41 -9.18
N GLY A 150 -0.37 -2.04 -9.46
CA GLY A 150 0.71 -1.42 -10.20
C GLY A 150 1.57 -2.41 -10.96
N SER A 151 2.31 -1.87 -11.89
CA SER A 151 3.30 -2.57 -12.69
C SER A 151 4.57 -1.72 -12.79
N GLU A 152 5.71 -2.33 -12.65
CA GLU A 152 7.01 -1.70 -12.82
C GLU A 152 7.91 -2.59 -13.67
N PHE A 153 8.75 -1.99 -14.47
CA PHE A 153 9.72 -2.73 -15.26
C PHE A 153 11.08 -2.04 -15.28
N ILE A 154 12.11 -2.86 -15.43
CA ILE A 154 13.49 -2.48 -15.66
C ILE A 154 13.95 -3.22 -16.90
N LEU A 155 14.36 -2.48 -17.91
CA LEU A 155 14.92 -3.03 -19.15
C LEU A 155 16.41 -2.72 -19.24
N ILE A 156 17.21 -3.75 -19.47
CA ILE A 156 18.65 -3.66 -19.74
C ILE A 156 18.86 -4.15 -21.17
N PRO A 157 18.96 -3.24 -22.14
CA PRO A 157 19.16 -3.61 -23.54
C PRO A 157 20.56 -4.14 -23.77
N GLY A 158 20.74 -5.46 -23.81
CA GLY A 158 21.93 -6.17 -24.24
C GLY A 158 23.28 -5.56 -23.79
N SER A 159 24.09 -5.16 -24.74
CA SER A 159 25.42 -4.56 -24.51
C SER A 159 25.40 -3.03 -24.39
N SER A 160 24.24 -2.42 -24.35
CA SER A 160 24.12 -0.96 -24.25
C SER A 160 24.30 -0.48 -22.81
N PRO A 161 25.00 0.63 -22.57
CA PRO A 161 25.14 1.24 -21.25
C PRO A 161 23.86 2.01 -20.82
N ILE A 162 22.70 1.49 -21.19
CA ILE A 162 21.40 2.12 -20.93
C ILE A 162 20.59 1.24 -19.97
N LEU A 163 19.94 1.88 -19.02
CA LEU A 163 18.89 1.31 -18.17
C LEU A 163 17.61 2.09 -18.44
N ILE A 164 16.53 1.38 -18.70
CA ILE A 164 15.19 1.95 -18.88
C ILE A 164 14.33 1.43 -17.75
N GLU A 165 13.73 2.33 -17.00
CA GLU A 165 12.81 2.03 -15.91
C GLU A 165 11.44 2.64 -16.23
N GLY A 166 10.37 1.96 -15.87
CA GLY A 166 9.05 2.50 -16.04
C GLY A 166 8.11 1.90 -15.01
N ASN A 167 7.12 2.68 -14.64
CA ASN A 167 6.07 2.28 -13.73
C ASN A 167 4.70 2.81 -14.17
N VAL A 168 3.66 2.08 -13.79
CA VAL A 168 2.28 2.53 -13.83
C VAL A 168 1.57 1.97 -12.61
N ALA A 169 0.84 2.81 -11.91
CA ALA A 169 0.09 2.37 -10.74
C ALA A 169 -1.21 3.17 -10.60
N TYR A 170 -2.20 2.53 -10.03
CA TYR A 170 -3.44 3.15 -9.58
C TYR A 170 -3.70 2.74 -8.13
N ALA A 171 -4.11 3.70 -7.32
CA ALA A 171 -4.50 3.44 -5.94
C ALA A 171 -5.71 4.28 -5.55
N LYS A 172 -6.55 3.73 -4.66
CA LYS A 172 -7.68 4.42 -4.05
C LYS A 172 -7.59 4.26 -2.53
N TYR A 173 -7.78 5.36 -1.82
CA TYR A 173 -7.83 5.42 -0.37
C TYR A 173 -9.15 6.08 0.05
N ASN A 174 -9.89 5.44 0.94
CA ASN A 174 -11.14 5.94 1.48
C ASN A 174 -11.11 5.91 3.00
N ILE A 175 -11.68 6.93 3.60
CA ILE A 175 -12.05 7.01 5.01
C ILE A 175 -13.57 7.15 5.08
N SER A 176 -14.22 6.39 5.94
CA SER A 176 -15.62 6.55 6.27
C SER A 176 -15.82 6.62 7.77
N LEU A 177 -16.66 7.52 8.21
CA LEU A 177 -17.06 7.70 9.60
C LEU A 177 -18.59 7.69 9.68
N ASP A 178 -19.09 6.63 10.32
CA ASP A 178 -20.50 6.42 10.60
C ASP A 178 -20.75 6.61 12.10
N GLU A 179 -21.58 7.56 12.48
CA GLU A 179 -21.95 7.88 13.86
C GLU A 179 -23.46 7.74 14.02
N GLU A 180 -23.92 7.13 15.09
CA GLU A 180 -25.33 6.78 15.32
C GLU A 180 -26.31 7.95 15.12
N LYS A 181 -25.87 9.17 15.42
CA LYS A 181 -26.70 10.40 15.37
C LYS A 181 -26.34 11.37 14.28
N SER A 182 -25.42 11.01 13.41
CA SER A 182 -24.92 11.89 12.34
C SER A 182 -24.98 11.17 11.00
N PRO A 183 -25.26 11.86 9.91
CA PRO A 183 -25.14 11.26 8.58
C PRO A 183 -23.71 10.78 8.31
N LEU A 184 -23.61 9.71 7.52
CA LEU A 184 -22.34 9.16 7.06
C LEU A 184 -21.43 10.24 6.44
N ARG A 185 -20.19 10.24 6.86
CA ARG A 185 -19.13 11.10 6.30
C ARG A 185 -18.07 10.23 5.63
N GLU A 186 -17.77 10.56 4.40
CA GLU A 186 -16.78 9.86 3.61
C GLU A 186 -15.80 10.82 2.98
N SER A 187 -14.54 10.40 2.90
CA SER A 187 -13.50 11.11 2.15
C SER A 187 -12.65 10.08 1.43
N GLY A 188 -12.45 10.32 0.15
CA GLY A 188 -11.67 9.45 -0.71
C GLY A 188 -10.68 10.22 -1.56
N ILE A 189 -9.57 9.59 -1.84
CA ILE A 189 -8.62 10.01 -2.86
C ILE A 189 -8.26 8.81 -3.71
N SER A 190 -8.32 8.98 -5.01
CA SER A 190 -7.81 8.01 -5.97
C SER A 190 -6.81 8.68 -6.88
N GLY A 191 -5.81 7.94 -7.32
CA GLY A 191 -4.80 8.50 -8.20
C GLY A 191 -4.12 7.44 -9.04
N PHE A 192 -3.66 7.87 -10.20
CA PHE A 192 -2.74 7.09 -11.00
C PHE A 192 -1.39 7.80 -11.11
N ASN A 193 -0.38 6.99 -11.29
CA ASN A 193 0.99 7.44 -11.55
C ASN A 193 1.53 6.66 -12.75
N MET A 194 2.24 7.34 -13.64
CA MET A 194 2.98 6.73 -14.73
C MET A 194 4.32 7.44 -14.87
N GLY A 195 5.40 6.70 -14.73
CA GLY A 195 6.77 7.21 -14.85
C GLY A 195 7.61 6.46 -15.86
N PHE A 196 8.55 7.17 -16.46
CA PHE A 196 9.51 6.63 -17.41
C PHE A 196 10.87 7.29 -17.20
N ASP A 197 11.90 6.48 -16.90
CA ASP A 197 13.26 6.92 -16.64
C ASP A 197 14.27 6.26 -17.56
N PHE A 198 15.21 7.05 -18.05
CA PHE A 198 16.35 6.60 -18.82
C PHE A 198 17.63 6.96 -18.09
N SER A 199 18.47 5.97 -17.81
CA SER A 199 19.80 6.14 -17.23
C SER A 199 20.84 5.74 -18.25
N TYR A 200 21.73 6.63 -18.60
CA TYR A 200 22.88 6.39 -19.47
C TYR A 200 24.16 6.41 -18.65
N PHE A 201 24.89 5.29 -18.69
CA PHE A 201 26.11 5.12 -17.91
C PHE A 201 27.34 5.42 -18.76
N LEU A 202 28.08 6.47 -18.42
CA LEU A 202 29.36 6.82 -18.98
C LEU A 202 30.49 6.36 -18.05
N PRO A 203 31.75 6.25 -18.53
CA PRO A 203 32.87 5.78 -17.70
C PRO A 203 33.12 6.59 -16.42
N LYS A 204 32.73 7.87 -16.37
CA LYS A 204 32.94 8.77 -15.22
C LYS A 204 31.70 9.53 -14.78
N SER A 205 30.55 9.30 -15.40
CA SER A 205 29.31 10.00 -15.10
C SER A 205 28.09 9.18 -15.43
N LYS A 206 26.96 9.52 -14.82
CA LYS A 206 25.65 8.96 -15.10
C LYS A 206 24.73 10.13 -15.48
N ILE A 207 24.04 10.00 -16.60
CA ILE A 207 22.98 10.91 -17.01
C ILE A 207 21.66 10.18 -16.77
N LYS A 208 20.75 10.79 -16.01
CA LYS A 208 19.39 10.29 -15.82
C LYS A 208 18.41 11.37 -16.28
N TYR A 209 17.42 10.99 -17.09
CA TYR A 209 16.32 11.83 -17.50
C TYR A 209 15.05 11.00 -17.60
N GLY A 210 13.92 11.63 -17.41
CA GLY A 210 12.64 10.94 -17.43
C GLY A 210 11.49 11.91 -17.33
N PHE A 211 10.30 11.36 -17.22
CA PHE A 211 9.07 12.10 -16.94
C PHE A 211 8.17 11.26 -16.04
N ASP A 212 7.41 11.94 -15.22
CA ASP A 212 6.34 11.38 -14.41
C ASP A 212 5.03 12.10 -14.68
N ILE A 213 3.96 11.35 -14.80
CA ILE A 213 2.59 11.85 -14.94
C ILE A 213 1.81 11.40 -13.71
N HIS A 214 1.23 12.33 -13.01
CA HIS A 214 0.38 12.08 -11.86
C HIS A 214 -1.03 12.62 -12.14
N GLY A 215 -2.02 11.81 -11.87
CA GLY A 215 -3.40 12.24 -11.86
C GLY A 215 -4.07 11.80 -10.57
N PHE A 216 -4.85 12.65 -9.95
CA PHE A 216 -5.64 12.28 -8.78
C PHE A 216 -7.03 12.87 -8.80
N SER A 217 -7.96 12.20 -8.13
CA SER A 217 -9.31 12.64 -7.91
C SER A 217 -9.65 12.50 -6.43
N THR A 218 -10.34 13.48 -5.90
CA THR A 218 -10.84 13.48 -4.53
C THR A 218 -12.35 13.44 -4.52
N GLU A 219 -12.91 12.67 -3.62
CA GLU A 219 -14.34 12.56 -3.38
C GLU A 219 -14.59 12.82 -1.89
N PHE A 220 -15.60 13.57 -1.54
CA PHE A 220 -16.03 13.64 -0.15
C PHE A 220 -17.53 13.82 -0.03
N LEU A 221 -18.08 13.19 0.99
CA LEU A 221 -19.45 13.29 1.43
C LEU A 221 -19.44 13.90 2.83
N THR A 222 -19.99 15.08 2.99
CA THR A 222 -20.08 15.76 4.28
C THR A 222 -21.50 16.18 4.59
N TYR A 223 -21.82 16.26 5.86
CA TYR A 223 -23.07 16.79 6.33
C TYR A 223 -22.85 18.21 6.88
N ASN A 224 -23.58 19.15 6.31
CA ASN A 224 -23.58 20.52 6.81
C ASN A 224 -24.64 20.66 7.88
N SER A 225 -24.24 20.77 9.12
CA SER A 225 -25.15 20.91 10.27
C SER A 225 -25.93 22.25 10.32
N VAL A 226 -25.44 23.26 9.59
CA VAL A 226 -26.06 24.57 9.58
C VAL A 226 -27.31 24.61 8.69
N ASN A 227 -27.26 23.97 7.55
CA ASN A 227 -28.37 23.92 6.60
C ASN A 227 -29.06 22.55 6.51
N SER A 228 -28.64 21.59 7.34
CA SER A 228 -29.16 20.22 7.37
C SER A 228 -29.14 19.53 6.00
N LYS A 229 -28.15 19.83 5.16
CA LYS A 229 -27.99 19.23 3.83
C LYS A 229 -26.75 18.36 3.76
N ILE A 230 -26.88 17.29 2.98
CA ILE A 230 -25.72 16.46 2.58
C ILE A 230 -25.05 17.19 1.40
N GLU A 231 -23.78 17.47 1.55
CA GLU A 231 -22.95 18.04 0.49
C GLU A 231 -22.02 16.95 -0.02
N GLN A 232 -22.15 16.66 -1.30
CA GLN A 232 -21.24 15.78 -2.02
C GLN A 232 -20.42 16.64 -2.98
N ASN A 233 -19.11 16.50 -2.93
CA ASN A 233 -18.22 17.17 -3.85
C ASN A 233 -17.27 16.15 -4.48
N GLU A 234 -17.27 16.11 -5.80
CA GLU A 234 -16.32 15.39 -6.62
C GLU A 234 -15.38 16.41 -7.26
N ASN A 235 -14.21 16.58 -6.69
CA ASN A 235 -13.19 17.42 -7.30
C ASN A 235 -12.30 16.59 -8.20
N THR A 236 -12.39 16.84 -9.46
CA THR A 236 -11.60 16.15 -10.47
C THR A 236 -10.29 16.87 -10.68
N SER A 237 -9.21 16.17 -10.40
CA SER A 237 -7.92 16.08 -11.08
C SER A 237 -7.14 17.35 -11.39
N GLU A 238 -5.98 17.42 -10.81
CA GLU A 238 -4.82 18.03 -11.45
C GLU A 238 -3.99 16.94 -12.15
N PHE A 239 -3.62 17.20 -13.40
CA PHE A 239 -2.55 16.49 -14.11
C PHE A 239 -1.30 17.35 -14.02
N SER A 240 -0.25 16.81 -13.48
CA SER A 240 1.08 17.42 -13.50
C SER A 240 2.10 16.49 -14.14
#